data_80f7988f1c2587c489a82c978afa0cae
#
_entry.id   80f7988f1c2587c489a82c978afa0cae
#
_cell.length_a   1.000
_cell.length_b   1.000
_cell.length_c   1.000
_cell.angle_alpha   90.00
_cell.angle_beta   90.00
_cell.angle_gamma   90.00
#
_symmetry.space_group_name_H-M   'P 1'
#
loop_
_entity.id
_entity.type
_entity.pdbx_description
1 polymer ?
#
loop_
_entity_poly.entity_id
_entity_poly.type
_entity_poly.pdbx_seq_one_letter_code
_entity_poly.pdbx_strand_id
1 'polypeptide(L)'
;MLDRTTRQKESIKRWLDNNGKGILECTTGYGKTFLSIMLIQSMLKSNPDAQVLISVPTEILKEQWDRQLIKYHLFNSCKVEIINTIIKKRYFVDLLIIDEIHTACSPTFIQIFSAVKYKYILGLTGTLERLDGRHKLLEKYCPVVDRVTVEEAIENNWLSDYREYKILLKVDLSEYWELNKKFNSYFSFFNYEFDTAMGCVTNIIKRRAYAKHMGVSYDQITAIAMDWLRCLKKRKDFVMKHPKKLEIAHKILEHRQDCKCITFSATIAEAEKIKYGYTLHSGKTKKKNRLTLEEFSSLPVGVLNTNKAADLGLDVPNLSVAIILSGTSASIQKNQRLGRILRKEGDKVSEVFSLIIAGTMEENWYSNSSTHSYITITENQLDAVLNRQQIETRQRDTIKSIEYRF
;
A
#
# COMPACT_ATOMS: atom_id res chain seq x y z
N MET A 1 1.91 27.92 9.63
CA MET A 1 2.28 26.72 8.85
C MET A 1 3.77 26.47 9.02
N LEU A 2 4.14 25.27 9.43
CA LEU A 2 5.55 24.88 9.57
C LEU A 2 6.15 24.62 8.17
N ASP A 3 7.35 25.11 7.90
CA ASP A 3 8.04 24.78 6.66
C ASP A 3 8.43 23.30 6.61
N ARG A 4 8.21 22.64 5.47
CA ARG A 4 8.49 21.22 5.28
C ARG A 4 9.95 20.85 5.60
N THR A 5 10.89 21.65 5.12
CA THR A 5 12.32 21.41 5.33
C THR A 5 12.70 21.53 6.80
N THR A 6 12.10 22.48 7.50
CA THR A 6 12.27 22.62 8.96
C THR A 6 11.78 21.38 9.69
N ARG A 7 10.59 20.89 9.36
CA ARG A 7 10.03 19.65 9.97
C ARG A 7 10.87 18.40 9.63
N GLN A 8 11.42 18.32 8.42
CA GLN A 8 12.35 17.25 8.04
C GLN A 8 13.64 17.30 8.85
N LYS A 9 14.18 18.49 9.13
CA LYS A 9 15.35 18.65 10.02
C LYS A 9 15.03 18.22 11.44
N GLU A 10 13.83 18.49 11.95
CA GLU A 10 13.37 17.99 13.24
C GLU A 10 13.30 16.46 13.28
N SER A 11 12.79 15.83 12.22
CA SER A 11 12.79 14.37 12.10
C SER A 11 14.21 13.79 12.17
N ILE A 12 15.15 14.42 11.46
CA ILE A 12 16.58 14.03 11.51
C ILE A 12 17.14 14.22 12.93
N LYS A 13 16.82 15.32 13.60
CA LYS A 13 17.25 15.57 14.97
C LYS A 13 16.77 14.48 15.92
N ARG A 14 15.47 14.13 15.88
CA ARG A 14 14.91 13.04 16.71
C ARG A 14 15.61 11.70 16.46
N TRP A 15 15.97 11.42 15.21
CA TRP A 15 16.73 10.23 14.86
C TRP A 15 18.16 10.29 15.41
N LEU A 16 18.83 11.43 15.36
CA LEU A 16 20.15 11.64 15.97
C LEU A 16 20.11 11.51 17.49
N ASP A 17 19.10 12.09 18.14
CA ASP A 17 18.86 12.02 19.59
C ASP A 17 18.67 10.57 20.06
N ASN A 18 18.22 9.67 19.16
CA ASN A 18 18.15 8.23 19.39
C ASN A 18 19.41 7.47 18.89
N ASN A 19 20.59 8.08 18.99
CA ASN A 19 21.88 7.50 18.61
C ASN A 19 21.96 7.04 17.14
N GLY A 20 21.24 7.69 16.24
CA GLY A 20 21.24 7.36 14.82
C GLY A 20 20.61 6.00 14.51
N LYS A 21 19.63 5.58 15.27
CA LYS A 21 18.88 4.34 15.09
C LYS A 21 17.38 4.62 15.22
N GLY A 22 16.62 4.44 14.13
CA GLY A 22 15.19 4.68 14.22
C GLY A 22 14.46 4.63 12.90
N ILE A 23 13.15 4.46 12.99
CA ILE A 23 12.21 4.51 11.87
C ILE A 23 11.56 5.89 11.86
N LEU A 24 11.53 6.50 10.69
CA LEU A 24 10.68 7.64 10.38
C LEU A 24 9.44 7.14 9.63
N GLU A 25 8.31 7.11 10.32
CA GLU A 25 7.01 6.78 9.75
C GLU A 25 6.38 8.06 9.20
N CYS A 26 6.66 8.36 7.93
CA CYS A 26 6.23 9.60 7.30
C CYS A 26 5.35 9.30 6.09
N THR A 27 4.21 10.01 6.01
CA THR A 27 3.28 9.84 4.88
C THR A 27 3.97 9.93 3.52
N THR A 28 3.42 9.24 2.54
CA THR A 28 3.92 9.32 1.16
C THR A 28 3.74 10.77 0.65
N GLY A 29 4.74 11.28 -0.08
CA GLY A 29 4.74 12.68 -0.54
C GLY A 29 5.39 13.67 0.43
N TYR A 30 5.68 13.29 1.68
CA TYR A 30 6.40 14.12 2.65
C TYR A 30 7.85 14.44 2.23
N GLY A 31 8.44 13.62 1.37
CA GLY A 31 9.82 13.81 0.91
C GLY A 31 10.86 13.00 1.68
N LYS A 32 10.52 11.76 2.06
CA LYS A 32 11.43 10.81 2.73
C LYS A 32 12.80 10.69 2.07
N THR A 33 12.83 10.59 0.74
CA THR A 33 14.07 10.51 -0.03
C THR A 33 14.91 11.77 0.12
N PHE A 34 14.29 12.96 0.07
CA PHE A 34 15.00 14.24 0.23
C PHE A 34 15.55 14.41 1.66
N LEU A 35 14.75 14.04 2.66
CA LEU A 35 15.21 14.00 4.06
C LEU A 35 16.47 13.12 4.20
N SER A 36 16.47 11.95 3.58
CA SER A 36 17.62 11.04 3.61
C SER A 36 18.84 11.63 2.88
N ILE A 37 18.63 12.33 1.79
CA ILE A 37 19.71 13.06 1.09
C ILE A 37 20.33 14.11 2.00
N MET A 38 19.52 14.91 2.71
CA MET A 38 20.03 15.89 3.68
C MET A 38 20.86 15.23 4.78
N LEU A 39 20.39 14.10 5.31
CA LEU A 39 21.11 13.33 6.32
C LEU A 39 22.47 12.83 5.79
N ILE A 40 22.48 12.22 4.61
CA ILE A 40 23.70 11.72 3.95
C ILE A 40 24.68 12.88 3.73
N GLN A 41 24.24 14.00 3.20
CA GLN A 41 25.08 15.18 2.99
C GLN A 41 25.67 15.71 4.30
N SER A 42 24.89 15.75 5.38
CA SER A 42 25.38 16.14 6.70
C SER A 42 26.43 15.17 7.22
N MET A 43 26.22 13.86 7.04
CA MET A 43 27.16 12.82 7.46
C MET A 43 28.49 12.92 6.69
N LEU A 44 28.43 13.07 5.37
CA LEU A 44 29.62 13.17 4.52
C LEU A 44 30.43 14.46 4.75
N LYS A 45 29.79 15.54 5.21
CA LYS A 45 30.51 16.74 5.67
C LYS A 45 31.37 16.48 6.91
N SER A 46 30.89 15.61 7.81
CA SER A 46 31.62 15.26 9.04
C SER A 46 32.59 14.08 8.83
N ASN A 47 32.28 13.17 7.92
CA ASN A 47 33.08 12.00 7.56
C ASN A 47 32.99 11.76 6.05
N PRO A 48 33.91 12.32 5.25
CA PRO A 48 33.90 12.20 3.78
C PRO A 48 33.99 10.75 3.26
N ASP A 49 34.61 9.85 4.04
CA ASP A 49 34.82 8.44 3.68
C ASP A 49 33.67 7.54 4.09
N ALA A 50 32.61 8.08 4.71
CA ALA A 50 31.47 7.31 5.17
C ALA A 50 30.77 6.55 4.02
N GLN A 51 30.49 5.27 4.26
CA GLN A 51 29.83 4.39 3.32
C GLN A 51 28.35 4.24 3.68
N VAL A 52 27.47 4.46 2.70
CA VAL A 52 26.02 4.37 2.86
C VAL A 52 25.45 3.26 1.99
N LEU A 53 24.70 2.35 2.58
CA LEU A 53 23.91 1.34 1.86
C LEU A 53 22.42 1.67 1.96
N ILE A 54 21.77 1.76 0.81
CA ILE A 54 20.33 2.01 0.71
C ILE A 54 19.67 0.74 0.20
N SER A 55 18.84 0.15 1.03
CA SER A 55 18.03 -1.03 0.72
C SER A 55 16.67 -0.62 0.21
N VAL A 56 16.27 -1.16 -0.92
CA VAL A 56 14.95 -0.92 -1.53
C VAL A 56 14.25 -2.25 -1.87
N PRO A 57 12.92 -2.30 -1.93
CA PRO A 57 12.19 -3.53 -2.25
C PRO A 57 12.16 -3.86 -3.75
N THR A 58 12.34 -2.89 -4.65
CA THR A 58 12.14 -3.08 -6.10
C THR A 58 13.19 -2.36 -6.96
N GLU A 59 13.39 -2.85 -8.20
CA GLU A 59 14.26 -2.21 -9.18
C GLU A 59 13.82 -0.77 -9.52
N ILE A 60 12.51 -0.53 -9.60
CA ILE A 60 11.99 0.81 -9.91
C ILE A 60 12.40 1.82 -8.84
N LEU A 61 12.30 1.44 -7.56
CA LEU A 61 12.76 2.29 -6.46
C LEU A 61 14.29 2.45 -6.47
N LYS A 62 15.03 1.40 -6.85
CA LYS A 62 16.47 1.50 -7.04
C LYS A 62 16.81 2.56 -8.09
N GLU A 63 16.21 2.50 -9.28
CA GLU A 63 16.40 3.49 -10.33
C GLU A 63 16.01 4.92 -9.90
N GLN A 64 14.99 5.07 -9.06
CA GLN A 64 14.60 6.37 -8.52
C GLN A 64 15.65 6.91 -7.54
N TRP A 65 16.16 6.08 -6.64
CA TRP A 65 17.23 6.44 -5.73
C TRP A 65 18.52 6.77 -6.46
N ASP A 66 18.94 5.96 -7.45
CA ASP A 66 20.13 6.20 -8.25
C ASP A 66 20.05 7.58 -8.94
N ARG A 67 18.91 7.93 -9.53
CA ARG A 67 18.69 9.27 -10.12
C ARG A 67 18.85 10.41 -9.11
N GLN A 68 18.33 10.22 -7.87
CA GLN A 68 18.48 11.23 -6.81
C GLN A 68 19.95 11.35 -6.36
N LEU A 69 20.64 10.23 -6.17
CA LEU A 69 22.04 10.22 -5.77
C LEU A 69 22.94 10.91 -6.83
N ILE A 70 22.66 10.68 -8.11
CA ILE A 70 23.35 11.37 -9.21
C ILE A 70 23.07 12.88 -9.16
N LYS A 71 21.79 13.27 -9.01
CA LYS A 71 21.36 14.68 -8.92
C LYS A 71 22.06 15.46 -7.80
N TYR A 72 22.30 14.80 -6.67
CA TYR A 72 22.93 15.42 -5.49
C TYR A 72 24.42 15.08 -5.33
N HIS A 73 25.06 14.49 -6.35
CA HIS A 73 26.50 14.13 -6.39
C HIS A 73 26.92 13.19 -5.24
N LEU A 74 26.07 12.23 -4.87
CA LEU A 74 26.28 11.30 -3.74
C LEU A 74 26.60 9.86 -4.20
N PHE A 75 26.66 9.62 -5.50
CA PHE A 75 26.75 8.28 -6.08
C PHE A 75 28.00 7.50 -5.63
N ASN A 76 29.13 8.18 -5.40
CA ASN A 76 30.40 7.53 -5.03
C ASN A 76 30.41 7.01 -3.59
N SER A 77 29.67 7.65 -2.68
CA SER A 77 29.60 7.30 -1.25
C SER A 77 28.38 6.45 -0.90
N CYS A 78 27.43 6.27 -1.84
CA CYS A 78 26.17 5.60 -1.60
C CYS A 78 25.99 4.44 -2.59
N LYS A 79 25.57 3.28 -2.06
CA LYS A 79 25.20 2.12 -2.87
C LYS A 79 23.72 1.81 -2.66
N VAL A 80 22.97 1.69 -3.77
CA VAL A 80 21.56 1.26 -3.73
C VAL A 80 21.45 -0.18 -4.19
N GLU A 81 20.82 -1.02 -3.38
CA GLU A 81 20.64 -2.44 -3.70
C GLU A 81 19.26 -2.93 -3.28
N ILE A 82 18.74 -3.92 -4.01
CA ILE A 82 17.48 -4.58 -3.66
C ILE A 82 17.71 -5.49 -2.45
N ILE A 83 16.77 -5.49 -1.52
CA ILE A 83 16.84 -6.28 -0.29
C ILE A 83 17.14 -7.77 -0.57
N ASN A 84 16.57 -8.35 -1.63
CA ASN A 84 16.88 -9.72 -2.07
C ASN A 84 18.35 -9.96 -2.40
N THR A 85 19.06 -8.94 -2.86
CA THR A 85 20.50 -9.00 -3.16
C THR A 85 21.32 -8.82 -1.90
N ILE A 86 20.91 -7.89 -1.03
CA ILE A 86 21.61 -7.58 0.22
C ILE A 86 21.67 -8.79 1.14
N ILE A 87 20.56 -9.49 1.36
CA ILE A 87 20.51 -10.64 2.28
C ILE A 87 21.40 -11.84 1.87
N LYS A 88 21.88 -11.86 0.62
CA LYS A 88 22.76 -12.92 0.09
C LYS A 88 24.25 -12.62 0.24
N LYS A 89 24.61 -11.41 0.73
CA LYS A 89 25.99 -10.93 0.83
C LYS A 89 26.25 -10.37 2.22
N ARG A 90 27.49 -10.06 2.53
CA ARG A 90 27.88 -9.34 3.74
C ARG A 90 28.28 -7.93 3.37
N TYR A 91 27.80 -6.97 4.15
CA TYR A 91 28.12 -5.56 3.99
C TYR A 91 28.62 -4.97 5.30
N PHE A 92 29.54 -3.99 5.18
CA PHE A 92 30.05 -3.20 6.29
C PHE A 92 29.89 -1.74 5.87
N VAL A 93 29.04 -1.00 6.57
CA VAL A 93 28.72 0.39 6.22
C VAL A 93 28.55 1.25 7.46
N ASP A 94 28.72 2.54 7.33
CA ASP A 94 28.45 3.48 8.41
C ASP A 94 26.95 3.69 8.59
N LEU A 95 26.21 3.83 7.49
CA LEU A 95 24.75 4.04 7.51
C LEU A 95 24.03 3.02 6.62
N LEU A 96 23.08 2.32 7.21
CA LEU A 96 22.10 1.51 6.49
C LEU A 96 20.77 2.28 6.45
N ILE A 97 20.29 2.61 5.24
CA ILE A 97 18.95 3.13 5.01
C ILE A 97 18.08 2.00 4.45
N ILE A 98 16.93 1.75 5.07
CA ILE A 98 15.96 0.77 4.55
C ILE A 98 14.70 1.52 4.14
N ASP A 99 14.53 1.72 2.84
CA ASP A 99 13.31 2.29 2.29
C ASP A 99 12.20 1.23 2.25
N GLU A 100 10.99 1.63 2.60
CA GLU A 100 9.84 0.74 2.86
C GLU A 100 10.19 -0.38 3.88
N ILE A 101 10.72 0.01 5.04
CA ILE A 101 11.23 -0.91 6.08
C ILE A 101 10.19 -1.94 6.55
N HIS A 102 8.88 -1.65 6.41
CA HIS A 102 7.82 -2.61 6.70
C HIS A 102 7.96 -3.93 5.89
N THR A 103 8.70 -3.93 4.77
CA THR A 103 8.98 -5.14 3.99
C THR A 103 10.00 -6.04 4.70
N ALA A 104 10.91 -5.47 5.49
CA ALA A 104 11.94 -6.20 6.23
C ALA A 104 11.38 -7.09 7.35
N CYS A 105 10.10 -6.95 7.73
CA CYS A 105 9.44 -7.81 8.72
C CYS A 105 9.13 -9.23 8.20
N SER A 106 9.31 -9.51 6.90
CA SER A 106 9.07 -10.84 6.37
C SER A 106 10.12 -11.83 6.86
N PRO A 107 9.80 -13.15 6.98
CA PRO A 107 10.78 -14.16 7.45
C PRO A 107 12.08 -14.20 6.65
N THR A 108 12.02 -13.89 5.36
CA THR A 108 13.19 -13.86 4.48
C THR A 108 13.98 -12.56 4.66
N PHE A 109 13.30 -11.41 4.69
CA PHE A 109 13.97 -10.11 4.63
C PHE A 109 14.47 -9.62 5.99
N ILE A 110 13.98 -10.18 7.11
CA ILE A 110 14.52 -9.90 8.45
C ILE A 110 16.03 -10.21 8.54
N GLN A 111 16.54 -11.06 7.65
CA GLN A 111 17.95 -11.39 7.56
C GLN A 111 18.84 -10.19 7.20
N ILE A 112 18.27 -9.07 6.70
CA ILE A 112 19.04 -7.86 6.40
C ILE A 112 19.79 -7.35 7.63
N PHE A 113 19.19 -7.45 8.82
CA PHE A 113 19.80 -7.00 10.08
C PHE A 113 21.02 -7.84 10.52
N SER A 114 21.17 -9.06 9.99
CA SER A 114 22.34 -9.91 10.20
C SER A 114 23.32 -9.90 9.01
N ALA A 115 22.83 -9.58 7.81
CA ALA A 115 23.65 -9.51 6.60
C ALA A 115 24.49 -8.21 6.54
N VAL A 116 24.01 -7.13 7.15
CA VAL A 116 24.68 -5.84 7.13
C VAL A 116 25.18 -5.48 8.53
N LYS A 117 26.48 -5.22 8.69
CA LYS A 117 27.03 -4.56 9.86
C LYS A 117 27.01 -3.05 9.62
N TYR A 118 26.34 -2.32 10.46
CA TYR A 118 26.14 -0.87 10.35
C TYR A 118 26.38 -0.18 11.70
N LYS A 119 26.80 1.07 11.65
CA LYS A 119 26.93 1.95 12.81
C LYS A 119 25.60 2.64 13.10
N TYR A 120 24.95 3.14 12.04
CA TYR A 120 23.67 3.83 12.10
C TYR A 120 22.65 3.13 11.19
N ILE A 121 21.36 3.23 11.58
CA ILE A 121 20.28 2.67 10.78
C ILE A 121 19.09 3.63 10.72
N LEU A 122 18.60 3.90 9.51
CA LEU A 122 17.42 4.69 9.23
C LEU A 122 16.39 3.83 8.49
N GLY A 123 15.26 3.58 9.12
CA GLY A 123 14.10 2.98 8.48
C GLY A 123 13.15 4.06 7.96
N LEU A 124 12.66 3.91 6.74
CA LEU A 124 11.68 4.79 6.13
C LEU A 124 10.46 4.01 5.75
N THR A 125 9.28 4.52 6.06
CA THR A 125 8.00 3.95 5.60
C THR A 125 6.89 4.99 5.61
N GLY A 126 5.88 4.80 4.78
CA GLY A 126 4.65 5.60 4.83
C GLY A 126 3.65 5.08 5.86
N THR A 127 3.72 3.79 6.15
CA THR A 127 2.88 3.11 7.13
C THR A 127 3.63 1.87 7.61
N LEU A 128 3.80 1.76 8.91
CA LEU A 128 4.52 0.65 9.53
C LEU A 128 3.59 -0.53 9.84
N GLU A 129 2.37 -0.24 10.24
CA GLU A 129 1.42 -1.23 10.71
C GLU A 129 1.09 -2.27 9.65
N ARG A 130 1.22 -3.56 10.04
CA ARG A 130 0.91 -4.72 9.22
C ARG A 130 -0.17 -5.56 9.88
N LEU A 131 -1.06 -6.11 9.08
CA LEU A 131 -2.15 -6.98 9.56
C LEU A 131 -1.66 -8.23 10.30
N ASP A 132 -0.47 -8.74 9.93
CA ASP A 132 0.15 -9.90 10.56
C ASP A 132 0.90 -9.58 11.86
N GLY A 133 0.86 -8.33 12.32
CA GLY A 133 1.51 -7.87 13.55
C GLY A 133 3.04 -7.92 13.56
N ARG A 134 3.68 -8.38 12.47
CA ARG A 134 5.14 -8.59 12.39
C ARG A 134 5.95 -7.30 12.43
N HIS A 135 5.35 -6.14 12.21
CA HIS A 135 6.02 -4.85 12.35
C HIS A 135 6.64 -4.66 13.75
N LYS A 136 6.04 -5.27 14.79
CA LYS A 136 6.58 -5.26 16.17
C LYS A 136 7.98 -5.85 16.27
N LEU A 137 8.37 -6.74 15.34
CA LEU A 137 9.73 -7.29 15.32
C LEU A 137 10.79 -6.24 15.00
N LEU A 138 10.43 -5.14 14.35
CA LEU A 138 11.35 -4.06 14.02
C LEU A 138 11.77 -3.24 15.25
N GLU A 139 10.93 -3.15 16.28
CA GLU A 139 11.24 -2.42 17.53
C GLU A 139 12.57 -2.88 18.14
N LYS A 140 12.89 -4.18 17.98
CA LYS A 140 14.16 -4.75 18.45
C LYS A 140 15.39 -4.19 17.72
N TYR A 141 15.24 -3.81 16.45
CA TYR A 141 16.35 -3.36 15.61
C TYR A 141 16.33 -1.86 15.37
N CYS A 142 15.15 -1.28 15.25
CA CYS A 142 14.95 0.08 14.78
C CYS A 142 13.59 0.60 15.31
N PRO A 143 13.52 1.27 16.47
CA PRO A 143 12.26 1.79 17.01
C PRO A 143 11.75 2.96 16.19
N VAL A 144 10.44 3.25 16.27
CA VAL A 144 9.85 4.45 15.66
C VAL A 144 10.28 5.68 16.48
N VAL A 145 10.96 6.62 15.83
CA VAL A 145 11.47 7.84 16.48
C VAL A 145 10.70 9.09 16.07
N ASP A 146 10.01 9.04 14.94
CA ASP A 146 9.15 10.14 14.51
C ASP A 146 8.01 9.64 13.62
N ARG A 147 6.87 10.35 13.68
CA ARG A 147 5.71 10.12 12.84
C ARG A 147 5.25 11.45 12.23
N VAL A 148 4.96 11.40 10.92
CA VAL A 148 4.32 12.50 10.19
C VAL A 148 3.10 11.94 9.50
N THR A 149 1.92 12.36 9.98
CA THR A 149 0.64 11.87 9.44
C THR A 149 0.22 12.60 8.17
N VAL A 150 -0.79 12.09 7.49
CA VAL A 150 -1.38 12.75 6.33
C VAL A 150 -2.05 14.05 6.77
N GLU A 151 -2.74 14.05 7.93
CA GLU A 151 -3.41 15.21 8.50
C GLU A 151 -2.40 16.34 8.77
N GLU A 152 -1.29 16.04 9.48
CA GLU A 152 -0.20 16.99 9.71
C GLU A 152 0.32 17.57 8.39
N ALA A 153 0.47 16.73 7.37
CA ALA A 153 0.98 17.16 6.07
C ALA A 153 -0.01 18.04 5.29
N ILE A 154 -1.32 17.80 5.40
CA ILE A 154 -2.37 18.62 4.79
C ILE A 154 -2.48 19.96 5.54
N GLU A 155 -2.57 19.94 6.89
CA GLU A 155 -2.66 21.13 7.72
C GLU A 155 -1.50 22.11 7.49
N ASN A 156 -0.29 21.60 7.27
CA ASN A 156 0.89 22.39 6.94
C ASN A 156 1.06 22.63 5.44
N ASN A 157 0.11 22.21 4.60
CA ASN A 157 0.12 22.45 3.17
C ASN A 157 1.30 21.79 2.41
N TRP A 158 1.78 20.65 2.91
CA TRP A 158 2.81 19.84 2.23
C TRP A 158 2.22 18.81 1.27
N LEU A 159 0.97 18.43 1.51
CA LEU A 159 0.15 17.61 0.63
C LEU A 159 -1.09 18.39 0.18
N SER A 160 -1.63 18.04 -0.97
CA SER A 160 -2.91 18.56 -1.44
C SER A 160 -4.04 18.02 -0.56
N ASP A 161 -5.06 18.84 -0.37
CA ASP A 161 -6.32 18.37 0.19
C ASP A 161 -6.97 17.33 -0.74
N TYR A 162 -7.78 16.45 -0.16
CA TYR A 162 -8.47 15.43 -0.93
C TYR A 162 -9.83 15.10 -0.34
N ARG A 163 -10.68 14.57 -1.21
CA ARG A 163 -11.97 14.01 -0.82
C ARG A 163 -12.00 12.53 -1.13
N GLU A 164 -12.19 11.71 -0.11
CA GLU A 164 -12.36 10.27 -0.29
C GLU A 164 -13.83 9.90 -0.19
N TYR A 165 -14.35 9.23 -1.22
CA TYR A 165 -15.71 8.74 -1.30
C TYR A 165 -15.71 7.21 -1.22
N LYS A 166 -16.36 6.68 -0.18
CA LYS A 166 -16.73 5.26 -0.08
C LYS A 166 -18.07 5.07 -0.77
N ILE A 167 -18.08 4.48 -1.95
CA ILE A 167 -19.30 4.27 -2.74
C ILE A 167 -19.86 2.89 -2.44
N LEU A 168 -21.03 2.84 -1.80
CA LEU A 168 -21.73 1.59 -1.49
C LEU A 168 -22.59 1.16 -2.68
N LEU A 169 -22.18 0.08 -3.35
CA LEU A 169 -22.84 -0.50 -4.50
C LEU A 169 -23.82 -1.60 -4.05
N LYS A 170 -25.09 -1.43 -4.37
CA LYS A 170 -26.12 -2.43 -4.13
C LYS A 170 -26.19 -3.39 -5.31
N VAL A 171 -26.06 -4.69 -5.02
CA VAL A 171 -26.12 -5.77 -6.02
C VAL A 171 -26.91 -6.95 -5.44
N ASP A 172 -27.28 -7.91 -6.30
CA ASP A 172 -27.80 -9.19 -5.80
C ASP A 172 -26.70 -9.97 -5.09
N LEU A 173 -26.94 -10.31 -3.83
CA LEU A 173 -26.00 -11.01 -2.96
C LEU A 173 -26.32 -12.50 -2.80
N SER A 174 -27.28 -13.06 -3.52
CA SER A 174 -27.72 -14.45 -3.37
C SER A 174 -26.54 -15.43 -3.51
N GLU A 175 -25.75 -15.30 -4.57
CA GLU A 175 -24.54 -16.11 -4.79
C GLU A 175 -23.51 -15.90 -3.68
N TYR A 176 -23.30 -14.66 -3.24
CA TYR A 176 -22.35 -14.36 -2.18
C TYR A 176 -22.74 -15.03 -0.85
N TRP A 177 -24.02 -14.98 -0.49
CA TRP A 177 -24.49 -15.58 0.77
C TRP A 177 -24.43 -17.10 0.74
N GLU A 178 -24.69 -17.74 -0.42
CA GLU A 178 -24.48 -19.18 -0.58
C GLU A 178 -23.00 -19.56 -0.40
N LEU A 179 -22.10 -18.82 -1.03
CA LEU A 179 -20.65 -19.02 -0.87
C LEU A 179 -20.21 -18.78 0.57
N ASN A 180 -20.79 -17.78 1.24
CA ASN A 180 -20.49 -17.47 2.64
C ASN A 180 -20.95 -18.60 3.58
N LYS A 181 -22.14 -19.17 3.35
CA LYS A 181 -22.65 -20.32 4.10
C LYS A 181 -21.72 -21.53 3.96
N LYS A 182 -21.32 -21.86 2.73
CA LYS A 182 -20.37 -22.97 2.45
C LYS A 182 -19.00 -22.70 3.10
N PHE A 183 -18.48 -21.47 2.96
CA PHE A 183 -17.21 -21.08 3.57
C PHE A 183 -17.25 -21.28 5.09
N ASN A 184 -18.28 -20.78 5.78
CA ASN A 184 -18.40 -20.90 7.22
C ASN A 184 -18.54 -22.37 7.67
N SER A 185 -19.27 -23.20 6.91
CA SER A 185 -19.38 -24.64 7.18
C SER A 185 -18.03 -25.36 7.12
N TYR A 186 -17.18 -25.06 6.13
CA TYR A 186 -15.83 -25.61 6.09
C TYR A 186 -14.90 -24.96 7.11
N PHE A 187 -15.07 -23.70 7.41
CA PHE A 187 -14.21 -22.96 8.33
C PHE A 187 -14.43 -23.36 9.79
N SER A 188 -15.66 -23.71 10.16
CA SER A 188 -15.98 -24.24 11.50
C SER A 188 -15.20 -25.54 11.81
N PHE A 189 -14.87 -26.33 10.80
CA PHE A 189 -14.05 -27.52 10.97
C PHE A 189 -12.62 -27.18 11.46
N PHE A 190 -12.15 -25.97 11.22
CA PHE A 190 -10.86 -25.45 11.69
C PHE A 190 -11.02 -24.51 12.91
N ASN A 191 -12.14 -24.62 13.66
CA ASN A 191 -12.49 -23.76 14.79
C ASN A 191 -12.39 -22.25 14.46
N TYR A 192 -12.67 -21.89 13.20
CA TYR A 192 -12.55 -20.52 12.67
C TYR A 192 -11.12 -19.95 12.76
N GLU A 193 -10.10 -20.80 12.84
CA GLU A 193 -8.69 -20.40 12.87
C GLU A 193 -8.08 -20.37 11.47
N PHE A 194 -7.82 -19.16 10.97
CA PHE A 194 -7.29 -18.98 9.60
C PHE A 194 -5.93 -19.65 9.40
N ASP A 195 -5.01 -19.54 10.36
CA ASP A 195 -3.66 -20.11 10.26
C ASP A 195 -3.68 -21.64 10.28
N THR A 196 -4.61 -22.23 11.02
CA THR A 196 -4.84 -23.68 11.03
C THR A 196 -5.39 -24.16 9.69
N ALA A 197 -6.44 -23.50 9.17
CA ALA A 197 -7.02 -23.83 7.87
C ALA A 197 -5.99 -23.65 6.74
N MET A 198 -5.28 -22.54 6.70
CA MET A 198 -4.23 -22.28 5.70
C MET A 198 -3.04 -23.21 5.87
N GLY A 199 -2.67 -23.56 7.10
CA GLY A 199 -1.66 -24.59 7.39
C GLY A 199 -2.04 -25.95 6.80
N CYS A 200 -3.30 -26.35 6.91
CA CYS A 200 -3.80 -27.58 6.29
C CYS A 200 -3.82 -27.52 4.75
N VAL A 201 -3.99 -26.34 4.16
CA VAL A 201 -3.89 -26.14 2.70
C VAL A 201 -2.46 -26.27 2.21
N THR A 202 -1.50 -25.61 2.88
CA THR A 202 -0.16 -25.36 2.33
C THR A 202 0.90 -26.37 2.81
N ASN A 203 0.65 -27.08 3.93
CA ASN A 203 1.66 -27.92 4.58
C ASN A 203 1.13 -29.33 4.84
N ILE A 204 1.74 -30.33 4.21
CA ILE A 204 1.38 -31.76 4.33
C ILE A 204 1.53 -32.25 5.78
N ILE A 205 2.57 -31.83 6.49
CA ILE A 205 2.83 -32.28 7.87
C ILE A 205 1.74 -31.73 8.81
N LYS A 206 1.43 -30.44 8.70
CA LYS A 206 0.34 -29.82 9.48
C LYS A 206 -1.00 -30.47 9.18
N ARG A 207 -1.29 -30.77 7.92
CA ARG A 207 -2.52 -31.45 7.49
C ARG A 207 -2.63 -32.86 8.10
N ARG A 208 -1.56 -33.67 8.06
CA ARG A 208 -1.54 -35.00 8.69
C ARG A 208 -1.73 -34.94 10.20
N ALA A 209 -1.05 -33.99 10.86
CA ALA A 209 -1.19 -33.80 12.31
C ALA A 209 -2.61 -33.40 12.69
N TYR A 210 -3.21 -32.49 11.94
CA TYR A 210 -4.59 -32.05 12.17
C TYR A 210 -5.61 -33.16 11.89
N ALA A 211 -5.46 -33.93 10.81
CA ALA A 211 -6.29 -35.10 10.53
C ALA A 211 -6.29 -36.09 11.69
N LYS A 212 -5.09 -36.41 12.23
CA LYS A 212 -4.96 -37.27 13.41
C LYS A 212 -5.63 -36.70 14.65
N HIS A 213 -5.47 -35.39 14.88
CA HIS A 213 -6.12 -34.68 16.01
C HIS A 213 -7.64 -34.74 15.93
N MET A 214 -8.20 -34.57 14.74
CA MET A 214 -9.64 -34.57 14.50
C MET A 214 -10.25 -35.98 14.32
N GLY A 215 -9.43 -37.03 14.29
CA GLY A 215 -9.90 -38.41 14.09
C GLY A 215 -10.48 -38.66 12.69
N VAL A 216 -10.04 -37.92 11.68
CA VAL A 216 -10.51 -38.04 10.28
C VAL A 216 -9.40 -38.51 9.37
N SER A 217 -9.77 -39.05 8.18
CA SER A 217 -8.76 -39.48 7.19
C SER A 217 -8.01 -38.29 6.58
N TYR A 218 -6.79 -38.56 6.08
CA TYR A 218 -6.02 -37.55 5.38
C TYR A 218 -6.74 -36.99 4.14
N ASP A 219 -7.50 -37.80 3.44
CA ASP A 219 -8.24 -37.41 2.26
C ASP A 219 -9.42 -36.50 2.60
N GLN A 220 -10.12 -36.81 3.71
CA GLN A 220 -11.22 -35.98 4.20
C GLN A 220 -10.72 -34.58 4.56
N ILE A 221 -9.64 -34.45 5.36
CA ILE A 221 -9.12 -33.13 5.72
C ILE A 221 -8.60 -32.37 4.50
N THR A 222 -8.02 -33.10 3.51
CA THR A 222 -7.57 -32.52 2.27
C THR A 222 -8.73 -31.92 1.47
N ALA A 223 -9.82 -32.67 1.32
CA ALA A 223 -11.03 -32.19 0.64
C ALA A 223 -11.61 -30.95 1.33
N ILE A 224 -11.80 -30.98 2.66
CA ILE A 224 -12.33 -29.86 3.44
C ILE A 224 -11.44 -28.61 3.31
N ALA A 225 -10.11 -28.77 3.42
CA ALA A 225 -9.18 -27.64 3.31
C ALA A 225 -9.19 -27.02 1.91
N MET A 226 -9.27 -27.83 0.87
CA MET A 226 -9.32 -27.35 -0.51
C MET A 226 -10.67 -26.71 -0.85
N ASP A 227 -11.76 -27.24 -0.35
CA ASP A 227 -13.10 -26.67 -0.51
C ASP A 227 -13.24 -25.34 0.23
N TRP A 228 -12.70 -25.26 1.45
CA TRP A 228 -12.60 -23.99 2.18
C TRP A 228 -11.82 -22.93 1.37
N LEU A 229 -10.64 -23.30 0.85
CA LEU A 229 -9.83 -22.41 0.03
C LEU A 229 -10.56 -21.96 -1.25
N ARG A 230 -11.30 -22.89 -1.87
CA ARG A 230 -12.10 -22.61 -3.07
C ARG A 230 -13.22 -21.61 -2.78
N CYS A 231 -13.94 -21.80 -1.67
CA CYS A 231 -14.97 -20.85 -1.23
C CYS A 231 -14.38 -19.49 -0.86
N LEU A 232 -13.23 -19.45 -0.16
CA LEU A 232 -12.51 -18.22 0.16
C LEU A 232 -12.17 -17.42 -1.11
N LYS A 233 -11.62 -18.09 -2.13
CA LYS A 233 -11.29 -17.46 -3.41
C LYS A 233 -12.53 -16.94 -4.16
N LYS A 234 -13.58 -17.76 -4.25
CA LYS A 234 -14.82 -17.37 -4.95
C LYS A 234 -15.50 -16.18 -4.28
N ARG A 235 -15.60 -16.16 -2.94
CA ARG A 235 -16.14 -15.00 -2.21
C ARG A 235 -15.33 -13.73 -2.47
N LYS A 236 -14.00 -13.85 -2.46
CA LYS A 236 -13.11 -12.73 -2.78
C LYS A 236 -13.28 -12.26 -4.23
N ASP A 237 -13.35 -13.20 -5.17
CA ASP A 237 -13.55 -12.88 -6.59
C ASP A 237 -14.88 -12.21 -6.84
N PHE A 238 -15.95 -12.63 -6.18
CA PHE A 238 -17.27 -12.00 -6.27
C PHE A 238 -17.19 -10.50 -5.96
N VAL A 239 -16.62 -10.11 -4.83
CA VAL A 239 -16.54 -8.70 -4.45
C VAL A 239 -15.52 -7.91 -5.26
N MET A 240 -14.39 -8.52 -5.63
CA MET A 240 -13.30 -7.81 -6.30
C MET A 240 -13.52 -7.61 -7.81
N LYS A 241 -14.28 -8.54 -8.46
CA LYS A 241 -14.45 -8.57 -9.91
C LYS A 241 -15.90 -8.32 -10.34
N HIS A 242 -16.76 -7.85 -9.42
CA HIS A 242 -18.18 -7.64 -9.73
C HIS A 242 -18.35 -6.62 -10.87
N PRO A 243 -19.15 -6.95 -11.94
CA PRO A 243 -19.28 -6.09 -13.13
C PRO A 243 -19.75 -4.67 -12.82
N LYS A 244 -20.58 -4.49 -11.79
CA LYS A 244 -21.06 -3.18 -11.33
C LYS A 244 -19.95 -2.18 -11.03
N LYS A 245 -18.81 -2.66 -10.53
CA LYS A 245 -17.64 -1.80 -10.25
C LYS A 245 -17.05 -1.21 -11.54
N LEU A 246 -17.00 -2.00 -12.60
CA LEU A 246 -16.51 -1.53 -13.89
C LEU A 246 -17.47 -0.50 -14.50
N GLU A 247 -18.79 -0.73 -14.39
CA GLU A 247 -19.83 0.20 -14.82
C GLU A 247 -19.66 1.57 -14.12
N ILE A 248 -19.55 1.56 -12.79
CA ILE A 248 -19.38 2.79 -12.00
C ILE A 248 -18.03 3.46 -12.28
N ALA A 249 -16.97 2.69 -12.47
CA ALA A 249 -15.66 3.25 -12.83
C ALA A 249 -15.73 3.98 -14.18
N HIS A 250 -16.39 3.42 -15.20
CA HIS A 250 -16.60 4.08 -16.48
C HIS A 250 -17.40 5.37 -16.32
N LYS A 251 -18.49 5.34 -15.54
CA LYS A 251 -19.30 6.53 -15.25
C LYS A 251 -18.47 7.66 -14.62
N ILE A 252 -17.60 7.33 -13.65
CA ILE A 252 -16.71 8.33 -13.04
C ILE A 252 -15.73 8.87 -14.07
N LEU A 253 -15.10 8.02 -14.87
CA LEU A 253 -14.13 8.43 -15.88
C LEU A 253 -14.75 9.33 -16.97
N GLU A 254 -15.99 9.07 -17.35
CA GLU A 254 -16.76 9.91 -18.31
C GLU A 254 -16.99 11.32 -17.80
N HIS A 255 -17.17 11.52 -16.48
CA HIS A 255 -17.34 12.83 -15.84
C HIS A 255 -16.01 13.51 -15.45
N ARG A 256 -14.89 12.85 -15.63
CA ARG A 256 -13.54 13.33 -15.25
C ARG A 256 -12.55 13.27 -16.43
N GLN A 257 -13.04 13.50 -17.65
CA GLN A 257 -12.21 13.52 -18.86
C GLN A 257 -11.22 14.69 -18.89
N ASP A 258 -11.50 15.75 -18.12
CA ASP A 258 -10.66 16.93 -17.90
C ASP A 258 -9.53 16.68 -16.88
N CYS A 259 -9.46 15.49 -16.32
CA CYS A 259 -8.56 15.15 -15.25
C CYS A 259 -7.56 14.05 -15.63
N LYS A 260 -6.46 14.00 -14.89
CA LYS A 260 -5.53 12.88 -14.91
C LYS A 260 -5.97 11.85 -13.88
N CYS A 261 -6.40 10.68 -14.35
CA CYS A 261 -7.02 9.64 -13.55
C CYS A 261 -6.14 8.39 -13.44
N ILE A 262 -6.25 7.68 -12.30
CA ILE A 262 -5.68 6.35 -12.14
C ILE A 262 -6.75 5.38 -11.63
N THR A 263 -6.74 4.14 -12.15
CA THR A 263 -7.62 3.08 -11.66
C THR A 263 -6.80 1.94 -11.07
N PHE A 264 -7.33 1.32 -10.00
CA PHE A 264 -6.71 0.20 -9.32
C PHE A 264 -7.65 -1.01 -9.35
N SER A 265 -7.33 -2.00 -10.17
CA SER A 265 -8.11 -3.21 -10.36
C SER A 265 -7.52 -4.42 -9.61
N ALA A 266 -8.32 -5.46 -9.37
CA ALA A 266 -7.89 -6.68 -8.69
C ALA A 266 -6.89 -7.50 -9.52
N THR A 267 -7.13 -7.55 -10.83
CA THR A 267 -6.39 -8.39 -11.78
C THR A 267 -6.02 -7.60 -13.03
N ILE A 268 -5.09 -8.15 -13.81
CA ILE A 268 -4.73 -7.62 -15.12
C ILE A 268 -5.95 -7.57 -16.02
N ALA A 269 -6.71 -8.66 -16.09
CA ALA A 269 -7.91 -8.75 -16.93
C ALA A 269 -8.96 -7.69 -16.59
N GLU A 270 -9.14 -7.33 -15.31
CA GLU A 270 -10.04 -6.24 -14.92
C GLU A 270 -9.49 -4.87 -15.32
N ALA A 271 -8.19 -4.65 -15.20
CA ALA A 271 -7.58 -3.40 -15.65
C ALA A 271 -7.69 -3.21 -17.18
N GLU A 272 -7.60 -4.28 -17.94
CA GLU A 272 -7.72 -4.27 -19.41
C GLU A 272 -9.16 -4.10 -19.91
N LYS A 273 -10.17 -4.36 -19.08
CA LYS A 273 -11.59 -4.11 -19.40
C LYS A 273 -11.98 -2.63 -19.38
N ILE A 274 -11.15 -1.78 -18.76
CA ILE A 274 -11.43 -0.34 -18.75
C ILE A 274 -11.18 0.23 -20.13
N LYS A 275 -12.20 0.84 -20.72
CA LYS A 275 -12.22 1.27 -22.13
C LYS A 275 -11.31 2.46 -22.44
N TYR A 276 -10.85 3.17 -21.41
CA TYR A 276 -10.13 4.45 -21.54
C TYR A 276 -8.66 4.31 -21.13
N GLY A 277 -7.78 5.00 -21.85
CA GLY A 277 -6.41 5.28 -21.46
C GLY A 277 -5.41 4.15 -21.61
N TYR A 278 -4.37 4.22 -20.83
CA TYR A 278 -3.23 3.32 -20.85
C TYR A 278 -3.35 2.23 -19.80
N THR A 279 -2.78 1.06 -20.05
CA THR A 279 -2.77 -0.02 -19.07
C THR A 279 -1.33 -0.38 -18.70
N LEU A 280 -1.04 -0.45 -17.39
CA LEU A 280 0.26 -0.78 -16.82
C LEU A 280 0.12 -1.98 -15.87
N HIS A 281 0.84 -3.09 -16.17
CA HIS A 281 0.77 -4.31 -15.36
C HIS A 281 1.98 -5.23 -15.58
N SER A 282 2.18 -6.19 -14.67
CA SER A 282 3.32 -7.13 -14.68
C SER A 282 3.34 -8.10 -15.89
N GLY A 283 2.24 -8.25 -16.61
CA GLY A 283 2.17 -9.06 -17.84
C GLY A 283 2.83 -8.39 -19.06
N LYS A 284 3.16 -7.10 -18.98
CA LYS A 284 3.91 -6.38 -20.01
C LYS A 284 5.39 -6.34 -19.65
N THR A 285 6.26 -6.22 -20.67
CA THR A 285 7.70 -6.09 -20.45
C THR A 285 8.02 -4.79 -19.69
N LYS A 286 9.11 -4.78 -18.92
CA LYS A 286 9.58 -3.58 -18.20
C LYS A 286 9.74 -2.38 -19.13
N LYS A 287 10.30 -2.59 -20.34
CA LYS A 287 10.46 -1.54 -21.36
C LYS A 287 9.10 -0.95 -21.79
N LYS A 288 8.10 -1.81 -22.07
CA LYS A 288 6.77 -1.35 -22.47
C LYS A 288 6.07 -0.58 -21.37
N ASN A 289 6.16 -1.06 -20.13
CA ASN A 289 5.59 -0.36 -18.97
C ASN A 289 6.26 1.00 -18.74
N ARG A 290 7.58 1.10 -18.92
CA ARG A 290 8.31 2.38 -18.81
C ARG A 290 7.85 3.37 -19.87
N LEU A 291 7.79 2.96 -21.13
CA LEU A 291 7.31 3.82 -22.22
C LEU A 291 5.86 4.29 -21.98
N THR A 292 4.98 3.37 -21.58
CA THR A 292 3.60 3.71 -21.21
C THR A 292 3.54 4.75 -20.09
N LEU A 293 4.39 4.63 -19.09
CA LEU A 293 4.42 5.57 -17.97
C LEU A 293 4.99 6.93 -18.38
N GLU A 294 6.05 6.97 -19.18
CA GLU A 294 6.65 8.18 -19.71
C GLU A 294 5.65 8.94 -20.60
N GLU A 295 4.97 8.24 -21.50
CA GLU A 295 3.93 8.81 -22.36
C GLU A 295 2.76 9.36 -21.54
N PHE A 296 2.18 8.57 -20.64
CA PHE A 296 1.10 9.02 -19.76
C PHE A 296 1.53 10.21 -18.87
N SER A 297 2.77 10.21 -18.37
CA SER A 297 3.28 11.29 -17.51
C SER A 297 3.37 12.62 -18.24
N SER A 298 3.63 12.62 -19.54
CA SER A 298 3.73 13.84 -20.35
C SER A 298 2.36 14.45 -20.71
N LEU A 299 1.28 13.68 -20.60
CA LEU A 299 -0.06 14.17 -20.92
C LEU A 299 -0.61 15.06 -19.80
N PRO A 300 -1.38 16.12 -20.12
CA PRO A 300 -2.08 16.93 -19.14
C PRO A 300 -3.30 16.21 -18.53
N VAL A 301 -3.96 15.38 -19.32
CA VAL A 301 -5.17 14.61 -18.96
C VAL A 301 -5.06 13.18 -19.47
N GLY A 302 -5.83 12.26 -18.90
CA GLY A 302 -5.91 10.88 -19.37
C GLY A 302 -6.11 9.87 -18.25
N VAL A 303 -6.12 8.58 -18.58
CA VAL A 303 -6.39 7.49 -17.64
C VAL A 303 -5.25 6.49 -17.65
N LEU A 304 -4.75 6.11 -16.49
CA LEU A 304 -3.82 5.00 -16.29
C LEU A 304 -4.49 3.86 -15.53
N ASN A 305 -4.67 2.74 -16.20
CA ASN A 305 -5.28 1.55 -15.60
C ASN A 305 -4.20 0.63 -15.06
N THR A 306 -4.31 0.28 -13.77
CA THR A 306 -3.32 -0.57 -13.13
C THR A 306 -3.97 -1.69 -12.33
N ASN A 307 -3.22 -2.77 -12.15
CA ASN A 307 -3.46 -3.71 -11.07
C ASN A 307 -2.43 -3.45 -9.96
N LYS A 308 -2.02 -4.44 -9.20
CA LYS A 308 -1.00 -4.36 -8.12
C LYS A 308 0.33 -3.66 -8.51
N ALA A 309 0.55 -3.37 -9.80
CA ALA A 309 1.78 -2.72 -10.27
C ALA A 309 1.96 -1.28 -9.73
N ALA A 310 0.88 -0.64 -9.30
CA ALA A 310 0.97 0.69 -8.69
C ALA A 310 1.56 0.69 -7.27
N ASP A 311 1.67 -0.47 -6.64
CA ASP A 311 2.39 -0.62 -5.37
C ASP A 311 3.92 -0.43 -5.57
N LEU A 312 4.38 -0.33 -6.83
CA LEU A 312 5.78 -0.36 -7.25
C LEU A 312 6.46 1.01 -7.43
N GLY A 313 6.03 2.05 -6.74
CA GLY A 313 6.79 3.31 -6.78
C GLY A 313 6.49 4.22 -7.99
N LEU A 314 5.30 4.13 -8.61
CA LEU A 314 4.89 5.03 -9.70
C LEU A 314 4.89 6.49 -9.25
N ASP A 315 5.62 7.31 -9.96
CA ASP A 315 5.60 8.77 -9.83
C ASP A 315 4.89 9.37 -11.05
N VAL A 316 3.65 9.81 -10.86
CA VAL A 316 2.83 10.42 -11.91
C VAL A 316 2.46 11.83 -11.49
N PRO A 317 2.99 12.85 -12.20
CA PRO A 317 2.64 14.25 -11.90
C PRO A 317 1.18 14.55 -12.27
N ASN A 318 0.59 15.54 -11.60
CA ASN A 318 -0.75 16.08 -11.87
C ASN A 318 -1.92 15.10 -11.74
N LEU A 319 -1.73 13.99 -11.01
CA LEU A 319 -2.78 13.02 -10.78
C LEU A 319 -3.87 13.62 -9.88
N SER A 320 -5.14 13.60 -10.33
CA SER A 320 -6.26 14.27 -9.67
C SER A 320 -7.30 13.32 -9.12
N VAL A 321 -7.51 12.20 -9.82
CA VAL A 321 -8.59 11.28 -9.51
C VAL A 321 -8.04 9.87 -9.40
N ALA A 322 -8.43 9.17 -8.34
CA ALA A 322 -8.19 7.75 -8.22
C ALA A 322 -9.50 6.97 -8.08
N ILE A 323 -9.58 5.83 -8.74
CA ILE A 323 -10.71 4.92 -8.63
C ILE A 323 -10.18 3.57 -8.14
N ILE A 324 -10.60 3.16 -6.96
CA ILE A 324 -10.21 1.89 -6.35
C ILE A 324 -11.35 0.88 -6.57
N LEU A 325 -11.22 0.05 -7.61
CA LEU A 325 -12.20 -0.99 -7.93
C LEU A 325 -12.05 -2.18 -6.97
N SER A 326 -10.84 -2.40 -6.45
CA SER A 326 -10.58 -3.50 -5.51
C SER A 326 -9.74 -3.02 -4.35
N GLY A 327 -10.32 -3.06 -3.15
CA GLY A 327 -9.63 -2.84 -1.89
C GLY A 327 -9.06 -4.13 -1.33
N THR A 328 -7.99 -4.02 -0.54
CA THR A 328 -7.54 -5.08 0.36
C THR A 328 -7.59 -4.55 1.78
N SER A 329 -7.63 -5.42 2.77
CA SER A 329 -7.54 -5.04 4.19
C SER A 329 -6.20 -4.41 4.59
N ALA A 330 -5.22 -4.33 3.67
CA ALA A 330 -3.91 -3.76 3.95
C ALA A 330 -3.94 -2.23 3.84
N SER A 331 -3.93 -1.55 4.97
CA SER A 331 -3.80 -0.08 5.09
C SER A 331 -2.57 0.46 4.36
N ILE A 332 -1.47 -0.27 4.36
CA ILE A 332 -0.23 0.08 3.66
C ILE A 332 -0.48 0.33 2.17
N GLN A 333 -1.18 -0.58 1.48
CA GLN A 333 -1.44 -0.43 0.05
C GLN A 333 -2.35 0.77 -0.23
N LYS A 334 -3.37 0.99 0.60
CA LYS A 334 -4.27 2.13 0.47
C LYS A 334 -3.50 3.44 0.65
N ASN A 335 -2.71 3.56 1.71
CA ASN A 335 -1.94 4.77 2.00
C ASN A 335 -0.88 5.06 0.93
N GLN A 336 -0.23 4.03 0.38
CA GLN A 336 0.69 4.20 -0.74
C GLN A 336 0.00 4.71 -2.01
N ARG A 337 -1.22 4.23 -2.30
CA ARG A 337 -2.04 4.70 -3.43
C ARG A 337 -2.46 6.16 -3.22
N LEU A 338 -2.97 6.49 -2.04
CA LEU A 338 -3.37 7.86 -1.69
C LEU A 338 -2.20 8.84 -1.77
N GLY A 339 -1.07 8.52 -1.19
CA GLY A 339 0.11 9.39 -1.17
C GLY A 339 0.70 9.73 -2.54
N ARG A 340 0.26 9.04 -3.61
CA ARG A 340 0.62 9.35 -5.00
C ARG A 340 -0.30 10.39 -5.62
N ILE A 341 -1.55 10.44 -5.15
CA ILE A 341 -2.60 11.33 -5.62
C ILE A 341 -2.52 12.67 -4.89
N LEU A 342 -2.05 12.64 -3.65
CA LEU A 342 -2.02 13.79 -2.74
C LEU A 342 -0.79 14.70 -2.92
N ARG A 343 0.03 14.51 -3.93
CA ARG A 343 1.16 15.41 -4.18
C ARG A 343 0.66 16.81 -4.45
N LYS A 344 1.21 17.76 -3.71
CA LYS A 344 0.83 19.16 -3.86
C LYS A 344 1.29 19.71 -5.21
N GLU A 345 0.33 20.05 -6.04
CA GLU A 345 0.50 20.75 -7.30
C GLU A 345 -0.59 21.83 -7.40
N GLY A 346 -0.27 23.03 -6.90
CA GLY A 346 -1.22 24.15 -6.82
C GLY A 346 -2.31 23.97 -5.74
N ASP A 347 -3.49 24.57 -5.96
CA ASP A 347 -4.65 24.55 -5.04
C ASP A 347 -5.66 23.43 -5.38
N LYS A 348 -5.18 22.35 -6.00
CA LYS A 348 -6.00 21.25 -6.45
C LYS A 348 -6.48 20.38 -5.31
N VAL A 349 -7.78 20.10 -5.26
CA VAL A 349 -8.37 19.07 -4.42
C VAL A 349 -8.46 17.77 -5.20
N SER A 350 -7.81 16.72 -4.70
CA SER A 350 -7.84 15.40 -5.33
C SER A 350 -9.09 14.62 -4.91
N GLU A 351 -9.56 13.71 -5.77
CA GLU A 351 -10.72 12.85 -5.48
C GLU A 351 -10.32 11.39 -5.49
N VAL A 352 -10.80 10.64 -4.49
CA VAL A 352 -10.59 9.19 -4.39
C VAL A 352 -11.93 8.50 -4.28
N PHE A 353 -12.24 7.61 -5.21
CA PHE A 353 -13.46 6.85 -5.27
C PHE A 353 -13.17 5.38 -4.96
N SER A 354 -13.64 4.88 -3.80
CA SER A 354 -13.50 3.49 -3.39
C SER A 354 -14.82 2.75 -3.61
N LEU A 355 -14.84 1.79 -4.54
CA LEU A 355 -16.04 1.06 -4.94
C LEU A 355 -16.22 -0.20 -4.10
N ILE A 356 -17.25 -0.25 -3.26
CA ILE A 356 -17.48 -1.28 -2.26
C ILE A 356 -18.83 -1.95 -2.48
N ILE A 357 -18.86 -3.27 -2.57
CA ILE A 357 -20.10 -4.02 -2.62
C ILE A 357 -20.71 -4.05 -1.21
N ALA A 358 -21.86 -3.39 -1.05
CA ALA A 358 -22.56 -3.27 0.23
C ALA A 358 -23.00 -4.64 0.76
N GLY A 359 -22.99 -4.83 2.09
CA GLY A 359 -23.39 -6.07 2.75
C GLY A 359 -22.38 -7.22 2.61
N THR A 360 -21.14 -6.96 2.25
CA THR A 360 -20.10 -7.98 2.09
C THR A 360 -18.89 -7.73 2.99
N MET A 361 -17.98 -8.72 3.01
CA MET A 361 -16.68 -8.60 3.72
C MET A 361 -15.84 -7.39 3.27
N GLU A 362 -16.12 -6.80 2.10
CA GLU A 362 -15.37 -5.68 1.58
C GLU A 362 -15.57 -4.40 2.40
N GLU A 363 -16.74 -4.22 3.01
CA GLU A 363 -16.98 -3.10 3.93
C GLU A 363 -16.06 -3.17 5.15
N ASN A 364 -15.87 -4.37 5.72
CA ASN A 364 -14.96 -4.58 6.84
C ASN A 364 -13.51 -4.36 6.42
N TRP A 365 -13.12 -4.85 5.23
CA TRP A 365 -11.77 -4.60 4.70
C TRP A 365 -11.49 -3.11 4.53
N TYR A 366 -12.47 -2.37 3.99
CA TYR A 366 -12.34 -0.94 3.83
C TYR A 366 -12.19 -0.23 5.17
N SER A 367 -13.07 -0.51 6.13
CA SER A 367 -13.04 0.10 7.46
C SER A 367 -11.72 -0.18 8.20
N ASN A 368 -11.22 -1.41 8.12
CA ASN A 368 -9.94 -1.80 8.74
C ASN A 368 -8.72 -1.19 8.05
N SER A 369 -8.81 -0.82 6.76
CA SER A 369 -7.72 -0.23 6.00
C SER A 369 -7.73 1.30 5.99
N SER A 370 -8.82 1.93 6.44
CA SER A 370 -8.97 3.39 6.41
C SER A 370 -8.40 4.01 7.67
N THR A 371 -7.38 4.84 7.49
CA THR A 371 -6.74 5.63 8.55
C THR A 371 -7.18 7.11 8.51
N HIS A 372 -8.01 7.50 7.54
CA HIS A 372 -8.39 8.89 7.27
C HIS A 372 -9.91 9.03 7.17
N SER A 373 -10.40 10.27 7.29
CA SER A 373 -11.81 10.58 7.11
C SER A 373 -12.26 10.36 5.66
N TYR A 374 -13.44 9.78 5.48
CA TYR A 374 -14.05 9.55 4.17
C TYR A 374 -15.55 9.87 4.23
N ILE A 375 -16.14 10.10 3.06
CA ILE A 375 -17.57 10.37 2.90
C ILE A 375 -18.21 9.10 2.34
N THR A 376 -19.14 8.51 3.08
CA THR A 376 -19.91 7.36 2.57
C THR A 376 -21.06 7.88 1.71
N ILE A 377 -21.13 7.41 0.47
CA ILE A 377 -22.21 7.73 -0.47
C ILE A 377 -22.81 6.45 -1.06
N THR A 378 -24.08 6.55 -1.42
CA THR A 378 -24.77 5.55 -2.23
C THR A 378 -24.61 5.85 -3.72
N GLU A 379 -24.94 4.89 -4.57
CA GLU A 379 -24.91 5.05 -6.02
C GLU A 379 -25.79 6.24 -6.50
N ASN A 380 -26.95 6.47 -5.85
CA ASN A 380 -27.85 7.57 -6.19
C ASN A 380 -27.26 8.96 -5.86
N GLN A 381 -26.35 9.04 -4.88
CA GLN A 381 -25.66 10.29 -4.52
C GLN A 381 -24.42 10.55 -5.38
N LEU A 382 -23.97 9.53 -6.13
CA LEU A 382 -22.78 9.64 -6.97
C LEU A 382 -22.96 10.74 -8.05
N ASP A 383 -24.14 10.84 -8.66
CA ASP A 383 -24.40 11.83 -9.70
C ASP A 383 -24.25 13.27 -9.18
N ALA A 384 -24.69 13.53 -7.95
CA ALA A 384 -24.49 14.83 -7.33
C ALA A 384 -22.99 15.14 -7.11
N VAL A 385 -22.21 14.13 -6.66
CA VAL A 385 -20.75 14.28 -6.53
C VAL A 385 -20.08 14.52 -7.87
N LEU A 386 -20.45 13.77 -8.89
CA LEU A 386 -19.86 13.89 -10.23
C LEU A 386 -20.15 15.25 -10.85
N ASN A 387 -21.33 15.80 -10.62
CA ASN A 387 -21.75 17.14 -11.04
C ASN A 387 -21.24 18.27 -10.13
N ARG A 388 -20.37 17.96 -9.16
CA ARG A 388 -19.78 18.90 -8.19
C ARG A 388 -20.83 19.68 -7.36
N GLN A 389 -22.02 19.09 -7.19
CA GLN A 389 -23.05 19.64 -6.31
C GLN A 389 -22.67 19.38 -4.85
N GLN A 390 -22.98 20.31 -3.95
CA GLN A 390 -22.79 20.09 -2.52
C GLN A 390 -23.74 19.00 -2.05
N ILE A 391 -23.19 17.93 -1.51
CA ILE A 391 -24.00 16.92 -0.80
C ILE A 391 -24.08 17.37 0.65
N GLU A 392 -25.29 17.44 1.20
CA GLU A 392 -25.46 17.53 2.65
C GLU A 392 -24.91 16.25 3.27
N THR A 393 -23.70 16.34 3.81
CA THR A 393 -23.04 15.22 4.47
C THR A 393 -23.63 15.05 5.86
N ARG A 394 -24.45 14.03 6.02
CA ARG A 394 -24.70 13.46 7.34
C ARG A 394 -23.47 12.68 7.76
N GLN A 395 -22.73 13.27 8.71
CA GLN A 395 -21.63 12.71 9.51
C GLN A 395 -20.38 12.25 8.72
N ARG A 396 -19.26 12.90 9.01
CA ARG A 396 -17.92 12.30 8.88
C ARG A 396 -17.88 11.12 9.86
N ASP A 397 -17.79 9.90 9.35
CA ASP A 397 -17.54 8.73 10.19
C ASP A 397 -16.14 8.87 10.80
N THR A 398 -16.08 9.41 12.01
CA THR A 398 -14.85 9.47 12.78
C THR A 398 -14.51 8.05 13.20
N ILE A 399 -13.33 7.57 12.88
CA ILE A 399 -12.86 6.24 13.28
C ILE A 399 -12.85 6.19 14.80
N LYS A 400 -13.82 5.49 15.39
CA LYS A 400 -13.71 5.04 16.77
C LYS A 400 -12.76 3.85 16.76
N SER A 401 -11.73 3.92 17.58
CA SER A 401 -10.87 2.79 17.91
C SER A 401 -11.75 1.61 18.34
N ILE A 402 -11.90 0.62 17.47
CA ILE A 402 -12.57 -0.63 17.81
C ILE A 402 -11.53 -1.50 18.51
N GLU A 403 -11.68 -1.66 19.81
CA GLU A 403 -11.00 -2.71 20.56
C GLU A 403 -11.33 -4.06 19.90
N TYR A 404 -10.29 -4.78 19.53
CA TYR A 404 -10.41 -6.14 19.03
C TYR A 404 -10.98 -7.03 20.14
N ARG A 405 -12.21 -7.47 19.99
CA ARG A 405 -12.68 -8.72 20.58
C ARG A 405 -12.70 -9.76 19.48
N PHE A 406 -11.84 -10.76 19.67
CA PHE A 406 -11.74 -11.96 18.85
C PHE A 406 -13.01 -12.81 18.92
#